data_68a28943e7f2310390af5334447747ae
#
_entry.id   68a28943e7f2310390af5334447747ae
#
_cell.length_a   1.000
_cell.length_b   1.000
_cell.length_c   1.000
_cell.angle_alpha   90.00
_cell.angle_beta   90.00
_cell.angle_gamma   90.00
#
_symmetry.space_group_name_H-M   'P 1'
#
loop_
_entity.id
_entity.type
_entity.pdbx_description
1 polymer ?
#
loop_
_entity_poly.entity_id
_entity_poly.type
_entity_poly.pdbx_seq_one_letter_code
_entity_poly.pdbx_strand_id
1 'polypeptide(L)'
;MILSFHTSCFAGTTEEIASLLLFVEQSGCTFIRNGKHYDAPEARKHIAKKYNYFKDRIHTAEEFIHYSATKSTMSGQPYRVVCNGEGMTSSDWLLAELDKVRTTILEEDHETPDNNTDD
;
A
#
# COMPACT_ATOMS: atom_id res chain seq x y z
N MET A 1 22.76 2.58 -26.04
CA MET A 1 22.29 2.52 -25.54
C MET A 1 21.59 2.63 -24.69
N ILE A 2 21.38 2.56 -24.53
CA ILE A 2 20.80 2.49 -23.86
C ILE A 2 20.01 2.80 -23.18
N LEU A 3 19.71 2.89 -23.01
CA LEU A 3 19.03 2.99 -22.39
C LEU A 3 18.07 3.13 -21.91
N SER A 4 17.48 3.11 -21.89
CA SER A 4 16.55 3.17 -21.56
C SER A 4 16.07 3.33 -20.46
N PHE A 5 16.13 3.27 -20.18
CA PHE A 5 15.74 3.17 -19.30
C PHE A 5 15.21 3.56 -18.54
N HIS A 6 14.99 3.85 -18.32
CA HIS A 6 14.62 4.12 -17.45
C HIS A 6 13.62 4.77 -16.98
N THR A 7 13.22 5.25 -17.17
CA THR A 7 11.90 5.66 -16.91
C THR A 7 11.20 4.81 -15.95
N SER A 8 11.70 3.68 -15.74
CA SER A 8 11.04 2.80 -14.80
C SER A 8 11.15 3.27 -13.40
N CYS A 9 11.76 4.39 -13.14
CA CYS A 9 11.86 4.85 -11.77
C CYS A 9 10.54 5.27 -11.18
N PHE A 10 9.48 5.42 -11.98
CA PHE A 10 8.19 5.77 -11.44
C PHE A 10 7.26 4.57 -11.46
N ALA A 11 6.77 4.17 -10.31
CA ALA A 11 5.74 3.17 -10.26
C ALA A 11 4.42 3.81 -10.64
N GLY A 12 3.64 3.13 -11.43
CA GLY A 12 2.30 3.60 -11.73
C GLY A 12 1.36 3.28 -10.59
N THR A 13 0.14 3.79 -10.71
CA THR A 13 -0.87 3.58 -9.69
C THR A 13 -1.14 2.09 -9.45
N THR A 14 -1.25 1.32 -10.50
CA THR A 14 -1.52 -0.11 -10.36
C THR A 14 -0.40 -0.81 -9.60
N GLU A 15 0.85 -0.45 -9.89
CA GLU A 15 1.99 -1.04 -9.20
C GLU A 15 2.03 -0.65 -7.74
N GLU A 16 1.69 0.60 -7.43
CA GLU A 16 1.66 1.03 -6.04
C GLU A 16 0.59 0.27 -5.28
N ILE A 17 -0.59 0.12 -5.87
CA ILE A 17 -1.67 -0.60 -5.23
C ILE A 17 -1.29 -2.07 -5.01
N ALA A 18 -0.64 -2.68 -6.00
CA ALA A 18 -0.20 -4.06 -5.85
C ALA A 18 0.81 -4.20 -4.72
N SER A 19 1.72 -3.23 -4.58
CA SER A 19 2.68 -3.23 -3.47
C SER A 19 1.98 -3.14 -2.13
N LEU A 20 0.96 -2.28 -2.03
CA LEU A 20 0.23 -2.14 -0.78
C LEU A 20 -0.54 -3.41 -0.43
N LEU A 21 -1.16 -4.04 -1.41
CA LEU A 21 -1.87 -5.29 -1.17
C LEU A 21 -0.91 -6.40 -0.71
N LEU A 22 0.26 -6.46 -1.31
CA LEU A 22 1.25 -7.43 -0.90
C LEU A 22 1.75 -7.14 0.51
N PHE A 23 1.94 -5.88 0.83
CA PHE A 23 2.35 -5.47 2.17
C PHE A 23 1.33 -5.93 3.21
N VAL A 24 0.03 -5.74 2.93
CA VAL A 24 -1.01 -6.24 3.82
C VAL A 24 -0.87 -7.74 4.00
N GLU A 25 -0.78 -8.46 2.90
CA GLU A 25 -0.79 -9.92 2.93
C GLU A 25 0.39 -10.49 3.69
N GLN A 26 1.55 -9.86 3.59
CA GLN A 26 2.77 -10.38 4.19
C GLN A 26 3.08 -9.79 5.55
N SER A 27 2.20 -8.93 6.06
CA SER A 27 2.48 -8.19 7.27
C SER A 27 2.51 -9.03 8.54
N GLY A 28 1.76 -10.12 8.57
CA GLY A 28 1.62 -10.90 9.79
C GLY A 28 0.83 -10.19 10.88
N CYS A 29 0.21 -9.07 10.56
CA CYS A 29 -0.53 -8.29 11.55
C CYS A 29 -1.97 -8.77 11.64
N THR A 30 -2.67 -8.29 12.66
CA THR A 30 -4.10 -8.58 12.84
C THR A 30 -4.89 -7.35 12.44
N PHE A 31 -5.93 -7.57 11.67
CA PHE A 31 -6.76 -6.48 11.15
C PHE A 31 -8.12 -6.53 11.82
N ILE A 32 -8.66 -5.38 12.18
CA ILE A 32 -9.91 -5.30 12.91
C ILE A 32 -10.91 -4.50 12.09
N ARG A 33 -12.05 -5.14 11.83
CA ARG A 33 -13.14 -4.52 11.08
C ARG A 33 -14.44 -4.80 11.84
N ASN A 34 -15.11 -3.75 12.24
CA ASN A 34 -16.37 -3.86 12.99
C ASN A 34 -16.22 -4.79 14.18
N GLY A 35 -15.11 -4.65 14.91
CA GLY A 35 -14.88 -5.45 16.10
C GLY A 35 -14.42 -6.87 15.85
N LYS A 36 -14.35 -7.31 14.60
CA LYS A 36 -13.89 -8.66 14.27
C LYS A 36 -12.44 -8.62 13.83
N HIS A 37 -11.72 -9.67 14.20
CA HIS A 37 -10.30 -9.79 13.89
C HIS A 37 -10.10 -10.68 12.67
N TYR A 38 -9.23 -10.24 11.78
CA TYR A 38 -8.91 -10.98 10.56
C TYR A 38 -7.40 -11.09 10.42
N ASP A 39 -6.94 -12.22 9.89
CA ASP A 39 -5.52 -12.33 9.61
C ASP A 39 -5.18 -11.59 8.31
N ALA A 40 -3.91 -11.52 8.01
CA ALA A 40 -3.43 -10.71 6.89
C ALA A 40 -3.98 -11.17 5.53
N PRO A 41 -3.97 -12.48 5.21
CA PRO A 41 -4.53 -12.88 3.91
C PRO A 41 -6.02 -12.57 3.77
N GLU A 42 -6.75 -12.68 4.85
CA GLU A 42 -8.18 -12.38 4.83
C GLU A 42 -8.41 -10.89 4.64
N ALA A 43 -7.62 -10.07 5.34
CA ALA A 43 -7.70 -8.63 5.21
C ALA A 43 -7.39 -8.20 3.78
N ARG A 44 -6.36 -8.79 3.19
CA ARG A 44 -6.02 -8.46 1.81
C ARG A 44 -7.18 -8.78 0.86
N LYS A 45 -7.82 -9.92 1.05
CA LYS A 45 -8.95 -10.32 0.24
C LYS A 45 -10.08 -9.30 0.32
N HIS A 46 -10.34 -8.83 1.52
CA HIS A 46 -11.37 -7.86 1.79
C HIS A 46 -11.09 -6.53 1.09
N ILE A 47 -9.85 -6.07 1.22
CA ILE A 47 -9.43 -4.81 0.63
C ILE A 47 -9.46 -4.92 -0.89
N ALA A 48 -9.01 -6.03 -1.44
CA ALA A 48 -9.03 -6.24 -2.88
C ALA A 48 -10.46 -6.24 -3.43
N LYS A 49 -11.39 -6.81 -2.66
CA LYS A 49 -12.78 -6.83 -3.07
C LYS A 49 -13.36 -5.42 -3.14
N LYS A 50 -13.04 -4.58 -2.14
CA LYS A 50 -13.49 -3.20 -2.16
C LYS A 50 -12.81 -2.42 -3.27
N TYR A 51 -11.55 -2.70 -3.55
CA TYR A 51 -10.85 -2.07 -4.66
C TYR A 51 -11.61 -2.35 -5.98
N ASN A 52 -11.98 -3.59 -6.21
CA ASN A 52 -12.73 -3.93 -7.41
C ASN A 52 -14.07 -3.20 -7.46
N TYR A 53 -14.73 -3.08 -6.33
CA TYR A 53 -16.03 -2.43 -6.27
C TYR A 53 -15.93 -0.94 -6.59
N PHE A 54 -14.90 -0.27 -6.09
CA PHE A 54 -14.75 1.16 -6.26
C PHE A 54 -13.79 1.54 -7.39
N LYS A 55 -13.45 0.59 -8.22
CA LYS A 55 -12.38 0.76 -9.20
C LYS A 55 -12.50 2.01 -10.05
N ASP A 56 -13.72 2.35 -10.46
CA ASP A 56 -13.93 3.51 -11.32
C ASP A 56 -13.61 4.82 -10.63
N ARG A 57 -13.54 4.83 -9.33
CA ARG A 57 -13.26 6.05 -8.56
C ARG A 57 -11.82 6.11 -8.09
N ILE A 58 -11.03 5.07 -8.36
CA ILE A 58 -9.69 4.96 -7.83
C ILE A 58 -8.71 5.24 -8.94
N HIS A 59 -8.06 6.40 -8.86
CA HIS A 59 -7.09 6.83 -9.85
C HIS A 59 -5.69 7.01 -9.25
N THR A 60 -5.57 6.96 -7.94
CA THR A 60 -4.29 7.08 -7.25
C THR A 60 -4.24 6.06 -6.12
N ALA A 61 -3.04 5.81 -5.62
CA ALA A 61 -2.90 4.90 -4.49
C ALA A 61 -3.56 5.47 -3.24
N GLU A 62 -3.53 6.80 -3.09
CA GLU A 62 -4.23 7.43 -1.97
C GLU A 62 -5.73 7.18 -2.03
N GLU A 63 -6.29 7.25 -3.23
CA GLU A 63 -7.72 6.97 -3.39
C GLU A 63 -8.01 5.50 -3.13
N PHE A 64 -7.10 4.62 -3.51
CA PHE A 64 -7.24 3.21 -3.16
C PHE A 64 -7.34 3.04 -1.65
N ILE A 65 -6.45 3.67 -0.91
CA ILE A 65 -6.49 3.58 0.55
C ILE A 65 -7.80 4.15 1.08
N HIS A 66 -8.20 5.29 0.55
CA HIS A 66 -9.42 5.95 1.00
C HIS A 66 -10.67 5.09 0.79
N TYR A 67 -10.84 4.55 -0.40
CA TYR A 67 -12.06 3.81 -0.72
C TYR A 67 -12.03 2.36 -0.26
N SER A 68 -10.86 1.75 -0.20
CA SER A 68 -10.77 0.31 -0.01
C SER A 68 -10.30 -0.11 1.36
N ALA A 69 -9.59 0.74 2.08
CA ALA A 69 -8.88 0.31 3.28
C ALA A 69 -9.02 1.25 4.47
N THR A 70 -9.99 2.14 4.46
CA THR A 70 -10.10 3.14 5.52
C THR A 70 -11.18 2.80 6.53
N LYS A 71 -12.37 2.44 6.07
CA LYS A 71 -13.46 2.23 6.99
C LYS A 71 -14.53 1.33 6.39
N SER A 72 -15.37 0.79 7.27
CA SER A 72 -16.47 -0.04 6.83
C SER A 72 -17.51 0.82 6.11
N THR A 73 -17.93 0.35 4.95
CA THR A 73 -18.97 1.05 4.18
C THR A 73 -20.29 1.06 4.96
N MET A 74 -20.56 0.01 5.72
CA MET A 74 -21.83 -0.12 6.39
C MET A 74 -21.89 0.65 7.69
N SER A 75 -20.85 0.55 8.52
CA SER A 75 -20.89 1.15 9.85
C SER A 75 -20.16 2.47 9.95
N GLY A 76 -19.26 2.74 8.99
CA GLY A 76 -18.43 3.94 9.07
C GLY A 76 -17.29 3.84 10.06
N GLN A 77 -17.13 2.68 10.73
CA GLN A 77 -16.04 2.54 11.69
C GLN A 77 -14.72 2.37 10.99
N PRO A 78 -13.66 3.05 11.47
CA PRO A 78 -12.34 2.89 10.84
C PRO A 78 -11.83 1.47 11.00
N TYR A 79 -11.17 0.99 9.97
CA TYR A 79 -10.42 -0.26 10.08
C TYR A 79 -9.15 0.00 10.88
N ARG A 80 -8.74 -0.98 11.65
CA ARG A 80 -7.55 -0.87 12.46
C ARG A 80 -6.63 -2.04 12.19
N VAL A 81 -5.34 -1.84 12.47
CA VAL A 81 -4.36 -2.89 12.32
C VAL A 81 -3.51 -2.92 13.59
N VAL A 82 -3.19 -4.11 14.04
CA VAL A 82 -2.33 -4.30 15.20
C VAL A 82 -1.12 -5.11 14.77
N CYS A 83 0.05 -4.52 14.89
CA CYS A 83 1.31 -5.16 14.54
C CYS A 83 2.21 -5.09 15.74
N ASN A 84 2.72 -6.24 16.17
CA ASN A 84 3.65 -6.30 17.31
C ASN A 84 3.09 -5.61 18.55
N GLY A 85 1.79 -5.78 18.77
CA GLY A 85 1.15 -5.21 19.94
C GLY A 85 0.75 -3.75 19.83
N GLU A 86 1.08 -3.11 18.73
CA GLU A 86 0.72 -1.70 18.54
C GLU A 86 -0.38 -1.54 17.53
N GLY A 87 -1.40 -0.77 17.89
CA GLY A 87 -2.55 -0.56 17.03
C GLY A 87 -2.55 0.81 16.41
N MET A 88 -3.07 0.90 15.20
CA MET A 88 -3.27 2.17 14.53
C MET A 88 -4.34 1.99 13.47
N THR A 89 -4.78 3.08 12.86
CA THR A 89 -5.76 2.94 11.80
C THR A 89 -5.08 2.34 10.56
N SER A 90 -5.85 1.57 9.84
CA SER A 90 -5.38 0.96 8.61
C SER A 90 -4.95 2.03 7.61
N SER A 91 -5.69 3.12 7.55
CA SER A 91 -5.38 4.22 6.66
C SER A 91 -4.00 4.81 6.93
N ASP A 92 -3.71 5.16 8.20
CA ASP A 92 -2.41 5.73 8.54
C ASP A 92 -1.29 4.75 8.27
N TRP A 93 -1.53 3.48 8.59
CA TRP A 93 -0.55 2.42 8.38
C TRP A 93 -0.17 2.28 6.90
N LEU A 94 -1.19 2.29 6.04
CA LEU A 94 -0.95 2.15 4.61
C LEU A 94 -0.37 3.40 3.98
N LEU A 95 -0.77 4.58 4.47
CA LEU A 95 -0.18 5.81 3.96
C LEU A 95 1.30 5.90 4.30
N ALA A 96 1.67 5.41 5.47
CA ALA A 96 3.09 5.37 5.83
C ALA A 96 3.85 4.42 4.92
N GLU A 97 3.25 3.28 4.59
CA GLU A 97 3.91 2.35 3.69
C GLU A 97 4.02 2.91 2.27
N LEU A 98 2.99 3.59 1.81
CA LEU A 98 3.02 4.22 0.49
C LEU A 98 4.17 5.22 0.41
N ASP A 99 4.36 5.98 1.46
CA ASP A 99 5.45 6.93 1.52
C ASP A 99 6.80 6.22 1.42
N LYS A 100 6.95 5.09 2.10
CA LYS A 100 8.18 4.31 2.02
C LYS A 100 8.43 3.76 0.63
N VAL A 101 7.38 3.25 0.00
CA VAL A 101 7.49 2.71 -1.36
C VAL A 101 8.02 3.79 -2.30
N ARG A 102 7.45 4.98 -2.19
CA ARG A 102 7.84 6.08 -3.07
C ARG A 102 9.25 6.57 -2.79
N THR A 103 9.61 6.62 -1.54
CA THR A 103 10.94 7.05 -1.14
C THR A 103 12.00 6.05 -1.60
N THR A 104 11.72 4.77 -1.44
CA THR A 104 12.65 3.74 -1.85
C THR A 104 12.91 3.78 -3.35
N ILE A 105 11.86 4.00 -4.14
CA ILE A 105 12.02 4.10 -5.57
C ILE A 105 12.90 5.29 -5.94
N LEU A 106 12.67 6.41 -5.30
CA LEU A 106 13.47 7.60 -5.56
C LEU A 106 14.92 7.39 -5.17
N GLU A 107 15.16 6.72 -4.07
CA GLU A 107 16.51 6.46 -3.62
C GLU A 107 17.25 5.53 -4.56
N GLU A 108 16.58 4.52 -5.04
CA GLU A 108 17.18 3.60 -5.98
C GLU A 108 17.58 4.31 -7.26
N ASP A 109 16.69 5.15 -7.74
CA ASP A 109 16.98 5.89 -8.93
C ASP A 109 18.16 6.83 -8.71
N HIS A 110 18.23 7.43 -7.55
CA HIS A 110 19.28 8.33 -7.21
C HIS A 110 20.63 7.64 -7.06
N GLU A 111 20.62 6.46 -6.50
CA GLU A 111 21.83 5.73 -6.25
C GLU A 111 22.53 5.24 -7.48
N THR A 112 21.79 4.90 -8.46
CA THR A 112 22.36 4.33 -9.65
C THR A 112 23.48 5.16 -10.24
N PRO A 113 23.29 6.45 -10.42
CA PRO A 113 24.39 7.27 -10.92
C PRO A 113 25.57 7.29 -9.97
N ASP A 114 25.30 7.33 -8.69
CA ASP A 114 26.37 7.36 -7.74
C ASP A 114 27.25 6.16 -7.82
N ASN A 115 26.64 5.03 -7.96
CA ASN A 115 27.40 3.83 -8.04
C ASN A 115 28.34 3.85 -9.21
N ASN A 116 27.91 4.42 -10.26
CA ASN A 116 28.75 4.46 -11.41
C ASN A 116 29.94 5.33 -11.22
N THR A 117 29.80 6.35 -10.47
CA THR A 117 30.88 7.25 -10.37
C THR A 117 31.93 6.77 -9.46
N ASP A 118 31.65 5.80 -8.71
CA ASP A 118 32.60 5.37 -7.79
C ASP A 118 33.81 4.87 -8.38
N ASP A 119 33.82 4.54 -9.53
CA ASP A 119 34.94 4.01 -10.08
C ASP A 119 35.98 4.90 -10.45
#